data_6adffab1fe10fa9237aeee854ea5c9f1
#
_entry.id   6adffab1fe10fa9237aeee854ea5c9f1
#
_cell.length_a   1.000
_cell.length_b   1.000
_cell.length_c   1.000
_cell.angle_alpha   90.00
_cell.angle_beta   90.00
_cell.angle_gamma   90.00
#
_symmetry.space_group_name_H-M   'P 1'
#
loop_
_entity.id
_entity.type
_entity.pdbx_description
1 polymer ?
#
loop_
_entity_poly.entity_id
_entity_poly.type
_entity_poly.pdbx_seq_one_letter_code
_entity_poly.pdbx_strand_id
1 'polypeptide(L)'
;MQLTTYTQVLKEGEHNLKYKKQNKNNLLLELQQEIEVLAQTKLKNNTQNDTVESVLSHILDSWPIPVCVFDHNLSLIYRNSAMNEQIQQPMLNGTSASSLGFEFNHGQFSHNQFDDKWQNQSISYLNQSQKHWLYSAIDISQILNENQTTTQKNLVRVLSHELRNSLTPMASMADTLLCSEQLNESQTRMVLDRIKSRSERLLAFIGQYSQLAQLPEPQCTWFNFMDILDEAKSMMSTELQVSYKGAALCYGDENQVSQILINLLKNAQESCEKDTSEVSITLYNQQQNQIIEMTDNGPGFANLDNVLTPFYTTKPAGSGIGLSLCDNIVRNHQGQLKVSNLDPHGAKITLVWPIKQVH
;
A
#
# COMPACT_ATOMS: atom_id res chain seq x y z
N MET A 1 -5.54 -11.23 -21.88
CA MET A 1 -5.73 -11.17 -23.35
C MET A 1 -4.44 -11.41 -24.15
N GLN A 2 -3.26 -10.93 -23.76
CA GLN A 2 -2.02 -11.07 -24.54
C GLN A 2 -1.31 -12.40 -24.36
N LEU A 3 -1.36 -13.06 -23.19
CA LEU A 3 -0.75 -14.38 -22.98
C LEU A 3 -1.58 -15.49 -23.63
N THR A 4 -2.91 -15.40 -23.57
CA THR A 4 -3.84 -16.30 -24.27
C THR A 4 -3.65 -16.25 -25.77
N THR A 5 -3.37 -15.05 -26.32
CA THR A 5 -3.07 -14.90 -27.77
C THR A 5 -1.69 -15.47 -28.11
N TYR A 6 -0.70 -15.34 -27.21
CA TYR A 6 0.65 -15.86 -27.40
C TYR A 6 0.70 -17.39 -27.36
N THR A 7 -0.02 -18.01 -26.44
CA THR A 7 -0.13 -19.49 -26.39
C THR A 7 -0.96 -20.05 -27.54
N GLN A 8 -1.94 -19.31 -28.05
CA GLN A 8 -2.70 -19.71 -29.22
C GLN A 8 -1.86 -19.64 -30.49
N VAL A 9 -0.99 -18.65 -30.63
CA VAL A 9 -0.03 -18.50 -31.74
C VAL A 9 1.08 -19.55 -31.67
N LEU A 10 1.55 -19.92 -30.47
CA LEU A 10 2.47 -21.05 -30.28
C LEU A 10 1.83 -22.40 -30.64
N LYS A 11 0.53 -22.57 -30.40
CA LYS A 11 -0.22 -23.76 -30.88
C LYS A 11 -0.34 -23.83 -32.40
N GLU A 12 -0.30 -22.67 -33.07
CA GLU A 12 -0.37 -22.54 -34.54
C GLU A 12 1.02 -22.56 -35.22
N GLY A 13 2.12 -22.68 -34.44
CA GLY A 13 3.48 -22.90 -34.99
C GLY A 13 4.24 -21.65 -35.41
N GLU A 14 3.78 -20.44 -35.02
CA GLU A 14 4.49 -19.17 -35.30
C GLU A 14 5.41 -18.74 -34.14
N HIS A 15 6.75 -18.74 -34.36
CA HIS A 15 7.76 -18.54 -33.32
C HIS A 15 8.32 -17.10 -33.17
N ASN A 16 7.70 -16.05 -33.75
CA ASN A 16 8.35 -14.73 -33.88
C ASN A 16 7.69 -13.53 -33.15
N LEU A 17 6.97 -13.75 -32.05
CA LEU A 17 6.36 -12.66 -31.31
C LEU A 17 7.16 -12.23 -30.08
N LYS A 18 7.60 -10.95 -30.03
CA LYS A 18 8.25 -10.36 -28.85
C LYS A 18 7.20 -9.90 -27.85
N TYR A 19 7.24 -10.42 -26.63
CA TYR A 19 6.39 -10.06 -25.50
C TYR A 19 6.67 -8.64 -24.98
N LYS A 20 5.63 -7.81 -24.84
CA LYS A 20 5.71 -6.49 -24.25
C LYS A 20 5.31 -6.57 -22.76
N LYS A 21 6.24 -6.25 -21.87
CA LYS A 21 6.10 -6.29 -20.41
C LYS A 21 4.88 -5.48 -19.94
N GLN A 22 3.83 -6.13 -19.46
CA GLN A 22 2.72 -5.48 -18.77
C GLN A 22 2.32 -6.30 -17.52
N ASN A 23 2.19 -5.60 -16.39
CA ASN A 23 1.61 -5.94 -15.09
C ASN A 23 1.78 -7.40 -14.58
N LYS A 24 2.76 -7.62 -13.71
CA LYS A 24 3.16 -8.94 -13.16
C LYS A 24 2.06 -9.67 -12.36
N ASN A 25 1.07 -8.98 -11.79
CA ASN A 25 0.03 -9.61 -10.95
C ASN A 25 -1.05 -10.37 -11.76
N ASN A 26 -1.27 -9.98 -13.02
CA ASN A 26 -2.19 -10.72 -13.92
C ASN A 26 -1.53 -11.97 -14.52
N LEU A 27 -0.20 -11.99 -14.60
CA LEU A 27 0.54 -13.06 -15.25
C LEU A 27 0.35 -14.42 -14.57
N LEU A 28 0.33 -14.43 -13.23
CA LEU A 28 0.16 -15.65 -12.43
C LEU A 28 -1.26 -16.23 -12.50
N LEU A 29 -2.26 -15.36 -12.55
CA LEU A 29 -3.66 -15.79 -12.67
C LEU A 29 -3.94 -16.37 -14.07
N GLU A 30 -3.40 -15.75 -15.11
CA GLU A 30 -3.46 -16.25 -16.48
C GLU A 30 -2.74 -17.59 -16.63
N LEU A 31 -1.62 -17.76 -15.93
CA LEU A 31 -0.88 -19.02 -15.91
C LEU A 31 -1.63 -20.14 -15.18
N GLN A 32 -2.23 -19.83 -14.06
CA GLN A 32 -3.06 -20.79 -13.32
C GLN A 32 -4.18 -21.32 -14.21
N GLN A 33 -4.86 -20.42 -14.94
CA GLN A 33 -5.90 -20.80 -15.89
C GLN A 33 -5.35 -21.64 -17.06
N GLU A 34 -4.18 -21.32 -17.59
CA GLU A 34 -3.58 -22.08 -18.69
C GLU A 34 -3.07 -23.47 -18.25
N ILE A 35 -2.45 -23.55 -17.06
CA ILE A 35 -2.06 -24.86 -16.48
C ILE A 35 -3.30 -25.72 -16.24
N GLU A 36 -4.41 -25.15 -15.78
CA GLU A 36 -5.65 -25.86 -15.52
C GLU A 36 -6.31 -26.35 -16.82
N VAL A 37 -6.31 -25.53 -17.88
CA VAL A 37 -6.79 -25.92 -19.23
C VAL A 37 -5.90 -27.00 -19.85
N LEU A 38 -4.57 -26.91 -19.69
CA LEU A 38 -3.63 -27.92 -20.19
C LEU A 38 -3.72 -29.23 -19.41
N ALA A 39 -3.91 -29.17 -18.07
CA ALA A 39 -4.16 -30.35 -17.24
C ALA A 39 -5.46 -31.10 -17.65
N GLN A 40 -6.53 -30.34 -17.94
CA GLN A 40 -7.79 -30.93 -18.43
C GLN A 40 -7.69 -31.50 -19.84
N THR A 41 -6.85 -30.91 -20.69
CA THR A 41 -6.60 -31.42 -22.07
C THR A 41 -5.75 -32.72 -22.06
N LYS A 42 -4.84 -32.83 -21.08
CA LYS A 42 -4.01 -34.03 -20.86
C LYS A 42 -4.84 -35.28 -20.50
N LEU A 43 -5.98 -35.10 -19.85
CA LEU A 43 -6.91 -36.19 -19.53
C LEU A 43 -7.60 -36.79 -20.74
N LYS A 44 -7.55 -36.17 -21.92
CA LYS A 44 -8.23 -36.61 -23.15
C LYS A 44 -7.34 -37.28 -24.19
N ASN A 45 -6.00 -37.15 -24.17
CA ASN A 45 -5.15 -37.66 -25.25
C ASN A 45 -3.83 -38.28 -24.74
N ASN A 46 -3.80 -39.58 -24.55
CA ASN A 46 -2.63 -40.38 -24.10
C ASN A 46 -1.51 -40.56 -25.13
N THR A 47 -1.54 -39.94 -26.31
CA THR A 47 -0.54 -40.14 -27.38
C THR A 47 0.19 -38.87 -27.85
N GLN A 48 -0.07 -37.71 -27.22
CA GLN A 48 0.64 -36.41 -27.48
C GLN A 48 1.42 -35.87 -26.28
N ASN A 49 1.63 -36.67 -25.26
CA ASN A 49 2.09 -36.22 -23.94
C ASN A 49 3.53 -35.66 -23.93
N ASP A 50 4.47 -36.25 -24.66
CA ASP A 50 5.89 -35.84 -24.58
C ASP A 50 6.15 -34.46 -25.17
N THR A 51 5.37 -34.06 -26.18
CA THR A 51 5.54 -32.75 -26.83
C THR A 51 5.02 -31.58 -25.94
N VAL A 52 3.89 -31.78 -25.26
CA VAL A 52 3.29 -30.74 -24.40
C VAL A 52 4.11 -30.53 -23.13
N GLU A 53 4.62 -31.60 -22.51
CA GLU A 53 5.52 -31.50 -21.34
C GLU A 53 6.83 -30.81 -21.70
N SER A 54 7.41 -31.09 -22.84
CA SER A 54 8.62 -30.44 -23.34
C SER A 54 8.39 -28.94 -23.58
N VAL A 55 7.28 -28.58 -24.22
CA VAL A 55 6.96 -27.18 -24.49
C VAL A 55 6.69 -26.41 -23.18
N LEU A 56 5.97 -26.98 -22.23
CA LEU A 56 5.74 -26.39 -20.93
C LEU A 56 7.04 -26.20 -20.15
N SER A 57 7.92 -27.16 -20.13
CA SER A 57 9.23 -27.06 -19.50
C SER A 57 10.05 -25.94 -20.13
N HIS A 58 10.08 -25.81 -21.45
CA HIS A 58 10.78 -24.74 -22.14
C HIS A 58 10.19 -23.35 -21.85
N ILE A 59 8.87 -23.22 -21.75
CA ILE A 59 8.21 -21.97 -21.39
C ILE A 59 8.58 -21.59 -19.94
N LEU A 60 8.50 -22.51 -19.00
CA LEU A 60 8.85 -22.28 -17.61
C LEU A 60 10.33 -21.98 -17.42
N ASP A 61 11.22 -22.64 -18.19
CA ASP A 61 12.65 -22.39 -18.17
C ASP A 61 13.05 -21.02 -18.73
N SER A 62 12.27 -20.51 -19.68
CA SER A 62 12.49 -19.16 -20.22
C SER A 62 12.00 -18.02 -19.29
N TRP A 63 11.31 -18.37 -18.23
CA TRP A 63 10.76 -17.39 -17.30
C TRP A 63 11.82 -16.86 -16.35
N PRO A 64 11.83 -15.53 -16.12
CA PRO A 64 12.74 -14.92 -15.15
C PRO A 64 12.23 -15.07 -13.69
N ILE A 65 11.13 -15.80 -13.48
CA ILE A 65 10.52 -16.03 -12.17
C ILE A 65 10.98 -17.40 -11.67
N PRO A 66 11.61 -17.50 -10.48
CA PRO A 66 11.92 -18.77 -9.85
C PRO A 66 10.66 -19.61 -9.64
N VAL A 67 10.65 -20.81 -10.22
CA VAL A 67 9.53 -21.77 -10.10
C VAL A 67 10.06 -23.16 -9.78
N CYS A 68 9.42 -23.84 -8.85
CA CYS A 68 9.61 -25.27 -8.62
C CYS A 68 8.30 -25.98 -8.31
N VAL A 69 8.28 -27.29 -8.54
CA VAL A 69 7.13 -28.16 -8.32
C VAL A 69 7.51 -29.31 -7.42
N PHE A 70 6.67 -29.57 -6.43
CA PHE A 70 6.81 -30.68 -5.49
C PHE A 70 5.65 -31.66 -5.65
N ASP A 71 5.94 -32.94 -5.46
CA ASP A 71 4.94 -34.02 -5.45
C ASP A 71 4.18 -34.08 -4.12
N HIS A 72 3.30 -35.10 -3.99
CA HIS A 72 2.51 -35.33 -2.77
C HIS A 72 3.35 -35.67 -1.53
N ASN A 73 4.61 -36.10 -1.70
CA ASN A 73 5.58 -36.37 -0.63
C ASN A 73 6.47 -35.15 -0.33
N LEU A 74 6.17 -33.99 -0.94
CA LEU A 74 7.00 -32.78 -0.89
C LEU A 74 8.42 -33.00 -1.45
N SER A 75 8.56 -33.90 -2.44
CA SER A 75 9.82 -34.13 -3.17
C SER A 75 9.83 -33.31 -4.45
N LEU A 76 10.96 -32.70 -4.78
CA LEU A 76 11.13 -31.87 -5.97
C LEU A 76 10.98 -32.70 -7.25
N ILE A 77 10.08 -32.31 -8.14
CA ILE A 77 9.89 -32.96 -9.45
C ILE A 77 10.28 -32.06 -10.62
N TYR A 78 10.22 -30.74 -10.44
CA TYR A 78 10.61 -29.78 -11.46
C TYR A 78 11.15 -28.50 -10.83
N ARG A 79 12.09 -27.85 -11.50
CA ARG A 79 12.56 -26.50 -11.25
C ARG A 79 13.00 -25.85 -12.56
N ASN A 80 12.85 -24.54 -12.65
CA ASN A 80 13.34 -23.80 -13.83
C ASN A 80 14.75 -23.21 -13.59
N SER A 81 15.34 -22.67 -14.66
CA SER A 81 16.67 -22.06 -14.64
C SER A 81 16.77 -20.89 -13.64
N ALA A 82 15.74 -20.03 -13.55
CA ALA A 82 15.69 -18.92 -12.60
C ALA A 82 15.73 -19.40 -11.13
N MET A 83 15.10 -20.53 -10.79
CA MET A 83 15.17 -21.12 -9.46
C MET A 83 16.59 -21.62 -9.15
N ASN A 84 17.27 -22.24 -10.13
CA ASN A 84 18.65 -22.70 -9.95
C ASN A 84 19.64 -21.52 -9.74
N GLU A 85 19.41 -20.39 -10.38
CA GLU A 85 20.27 -19.19 -10.24
C GLU A 85 20.11 -18.53 -8.87
N GLN A 86 18.90 -18.58 -8.30
CA GLN A 86 18.63 -17.95 -7.00
C GLN A 86 19.05 -18.83 -5.82
N ILE A 87 18.80 -20.14 -5.91
CA ILE A 87 19.18 -21.08 -4.85
C ILE A 87 20.58 -21.62 -5.13
N GLN A 88 21.56 -21.19 -4.31
CA GLN A 88 22.98 -21.52 -4.47
C GLN A 88 23.35 -22.96 -4.04
N GLN A 89 22.41 -23.89 -4.12
CA GLN A 89 22.66 -25.30 -3.82
C GLN A 89 22.11 -26.21 -4.92
N PRO A 90 22.69 -27.40 -5.14
CA PRO A 90 22.21 -28.34 -6.15
C PRO A 90 20.78 -28.81 -5.84
N MET A 91 19.84 -28.51 -6.72
CA MET A 91 18.45 -28.95 -6.62
C MET A 91 18.23 -30.17 -7.50
N LEU A 92 18.37 -31.38 -6.95
CA LEU A 92 18.16 -32.63 -7.68
C LEU A 92 16.69 -33.06 -7.55
N ASN A 93 16.12 -33.57 -8.65
CA ASN A 93 14.78 -34.17 -8.63
C ASN A 93 14.74 -35.35 -7.63
N GLY A 94 13.64 -35.44 -6.87
CA GLY A 94 13.50 -36.42 -5.79
C GLY A 94 14.01 -35.95 -4.44
N THR A 95 14.71 -34.81 -4.33
CA THR A 95 15.13 -34.25 -3.05
C THR A 95 13.93 -33.66 -2.30
N SER A 96 13.86 -33.87 -0.98
CA SER A 96 12.76 -33.33 -0.17
C SER A 96 12.84 -31.80 -0.07
N ALA A 97 11.70 -31.13 0.00
CA ALA A 97 11.59 -29.68 0.15
C ALA A 97 12.38 -29.18 1.37
N SER A 98 12.30 -29.87 2.50
CA SER A 98 13.02 -29.51 3.73
C SER A 98 14.55 -29.57 3.57
N SER A 99 15.08 -30.56 2.82
CA SER A 99 16.51 -30.66 2.52
C SER A 99 17.00 -29.55 1.60
N LEU A 100 16.09 -28.96 0.81
CA LEU A 100 16.36 -27.81 -0.06
C LEU A 100 16.15 -26.46 0.66
N GLY A 101 15.84 -26.45 1.95
CA GLY A 101 15.62 -25.23 2.74
C GLY A 101 14.22 -24.66 2.65
N PHE A 102 13.27 -25.39 2.03
CA PHE A 102 11.87 -24.97 2.01
C PHE A 102 11.16 -25.42 3.30
N GLU A 103 10.43 -24.50 3.91
CA GLU A 103 9.47 -24.76 4.97
C GLU A 103 8.07 -24.83 4.39
N PHE A 104 7.28 -25.82 4.83
CA PHE A 104 5.91 -26.01 4.36
C PHE A 104 4.93 -25.91 5.52
N ASN A 105 4.20 -24.78 5.61
CA ASN A 105 3.26 -24.50 6.67
C ASN A 105 1.89 -24.07 6.09
N HIS A 106 0.80 -24.68 6.61
CA HIS A 106 -0.58 -24.35 6.21
C HIS A 106 -0.84 -24.34 4.68
N GLY A 107 -0.14 -25.18 3.92
CA GLY A 107 -0.32 -25.26 2.48
C GLY A 107 0.50 -24.22 1.68
N GLN A 108 1.43 -23.54 2.31
CA GLN A 108 2.32 -22.58 1.68
C GLN A 108 3.78 -22.97 1.90
N PHE A 109 4.60 -22.75 0.87
CA PHE A 109 6.05 -22.87 0.97
C PHE A 109 6.65 -21.50 1.27
N SER A 110 7.70 -21.49 2.07
CA SER A 110 8.61 -20.37 2.28
C SER A 110 10.07 -20.83 2.17
N HIS A 111 10.97 -19.92 1.84
CA HIS A 111 12.39 -20.22 1.74
C HIS A 111 13.19 -18.97 2.14
N ASN A 112 14.27 -19.13 2.94
CA ASN A 112 15.02 -18.01 3.51
C ASN A 112 15.70 -17.08 2.49
N GLN A 113 15.95 -17.55 1.26
CA GLN A 113 16.49 -16.70 0.18
C GLN A 113 15.45 -15.80 -0.48
N PHE A 114 14.16 -16.06 -0.26
CA PHE A 114 13.04 -15.27 -0.78
C PHE A 114 12.40 -14.50 0.37
N ASP A 115 13.11 -13.46 0.82
CA ASP A 115 12.76 -12.56 1.92
C ASP A 115 11.61 -11.58 1.58
N ASP A 116 11.47 -10.51 2.35
CA ASP A 116 10.44 -9.47 2.17
C ASP A 116 10.47 -8.74 0.82
N LYS A 117 11.55 -8.90 0.04
CA LYS A 117 11.66 -8.37 -1.32
C LYS A 117 11.05 -9.28 -2.37
N TRP A 118 10.61 -10.46 -1.96
CA TRP A 118 10.02 -11.47 -2.83
C TRP A 118 8.58 -11.76 -2.43
N GLN A 119 7.69 -11.76 -3.41
CA GLN A 119 6.33 -12.25 -3.22
C GLN A 119 6.28 -13.74 -3.46
N ASN A 120 6.16 -14.52 -2.38
CA ASN A 120 6.07 -15.98 -2.42
C ASN A 120 4.64 -16.44 -2.70
N GLN A 121 4.47 -17.42 -3.60
CA GLN A 121 3.19 -18.03 -3.90
C GLN A 121 3.30 -19.55 -3.95
N SER A 122 2.30 -20.22 -3.38
CA SER A 122 2.16 -21.67 -3.42
C SER A 122 0.77 -22.06 -3.92
N ILE A 123 0.71 -22.88 -4.96
CA ILE A 123 -0.54 -23.34 -5.57
C ILE A 123 -0.55 -24.86 -5.56
N SER A 124 -1.64 -25.46 -5.05
CA SER A 124 -1.81 -26.89 -5.13
C SER A 124 -2.71 -27.27 -6.31
N TYR A 125 -2.37 -28.37 -7.00
CA TYR A 125 -3.17 -28.94 -8.06
C TYR A 125 -3.18 -30.48 -7.97
N LEU A 126 -4.15 -31.11 -8.62
CA LEU A 126 -4.26 -32.57 -8.67
C LEU A 126 -3.66 -33.09 -9.97
N ASN A 127 -2.71 -34.01 -9.87
CA ASN A 127 -2.19 -34.79 -10.97
C ASN A 127 -2.39 -36.27 -10.66
N GLN A 128 -3.11 -37.02 -11.51
CA GLN A 128 -3.46 -38.43 -11.29
C GLN A 128 -4.03 -38.73 -9.90
N SER A 129 -4.94 -37.87 -9.43
CA SER A 129 -5.56 -37.93 -8.09
C SER A 129 -4.61 -37.71 -6.91
N GLN A 130 -3.34 -37.35 -7.16
CA GLN A 130 -2.37 -36.97 -6.13
C GLN A 130 -2.18 -35.46 -6.11
N LYS A 131 -2.04 -34.87 -4.90
CA LYS A 131 -1.85 -33.45 -4.71
C LYS A 131 -0.40 -33.07 -4.97
N HIS A 132 -0.18 -32.12 -5.87
CA HIS A 132 1.11 -31.54 -6.20
C HIS A 132 1.10 -30.07 -5.82
N TRP A 133 2.29 -29.49 -5.69
CA TRP A 133 2.47 -28.11 -5.27
C TRP A 133 3.40 -27.39 -6.23
N LEU A 134 2.94 -26.26 -6.75
CA LEU A 134 3.77 -25.32 -7.48
C LEU A 134 4.14 -24.17 -6.56
N TYR A 135 5.41 -23.88 -6.41
CA TYR A 135 5.93 -22.72 -5.71
C TYR A 135 6.56 -21.76 -6.71
N SER A 136 6.34 -20.47 -6.52
CA SER A 136 7.00 -19.40 -7.27
C SER A 136 7.33 -18.22 -6.37
N ALA A 137 8.43 -17.52 -6.67
CA ALA A 137 8.86 -16.30 -5.99
C ALA A 137 9.05 -15.18 -7.02
N ILE A 138 8.39 -14.04 -6.80
CA ILE A 138 8.45 -12.88 -7.69
C ILE A 138 9.25 -11.80 -6.99
N ASP A 139 10.35 -11.36 -7.59
CA ASP A 139 11.11 -10.19 -7.10
C ASP A 139 10.28 -8.92 -7.29
N ILE A 140 9.87 -8.32 -6.17
CA ILE A 140 9.11 -7.06 -6.13
C ILE A 140 9.98 -5.86 -5.75
N SER A 141 11.30 -6.03 -5.58
CA SER A 141 12.24 -4.97 -5.19
C SER A 141 12.16 -3.78 -6.14
N GLN A 142 12.08 -4.04 -7.44
CA GLN A 142 11.99 -2.97 -8.44
C GLN A 142 10.66 -2.22 -8.34
N ILE A 143 9.56 -2.92 -8.08
CA ILE A 143 8.22 -2.31 -7.90
C ILE A 143 8.18 -1.49 -6.61
N LEU A 144 8.76 -2.01 -5.52
CA LEU A 144 8.88 -1.29 -4.26
C LEU A 144 9.77 -0.04 -4.41
N ASN A 145 10.93 -0.16 -5.08
CA ASN A 145 11.84 0.94 -5.34
C ASN A 145 11.24 1.98 -6.30
N GLU A 146 10.54 1.58 -7.36
CA GLU A 146 9.88 2.49 -8.29
C GLU A 146 8.75 3.27 -7.59
N ASN A 147 7.96 2.62 -6.75
CA ASN A 147 6.91 3.27 -5.96
C ASN A 147 7.51 4.22 -4.92
N GLN A 148 8.53 3.82 -4.18
CA GLN A 148 9.25 4.70 -3.25
C GLN A 148 9.91 5.87 -3.97
N THR A 149 10.60 5.62 -5.09
CA THR A 149 11.28 6.66 -5.88
C THR A 149 10.28 7.64 -6.50
N THR A 150 9.13 7.16 -6.98
CA THR A 150 8.08 8.02 -7.55
C THR A 150 7.43 8.87 -6.47
N THR A 151 7.13 8.29 -5.31
CA THR A 151 6.59 9.01 -4.17
C THR A 151 7.58 10.05 -3.67
N GLN A 152 8.87 9.70 -3.48
CA GLN A 152 9.91 10.65 -3.09
C GLN A 152 10.12 11.77 -4.12
N LYS A 153 10.16 11.48 -5.42
CA LYS A 153 10.25 12.49 -6.47
C LYS A 153 9.06 13.45 -6.45
N ASN A 154 7.85 12.94 -6.27
CA ASN A 154 6.65 13.77 -6.15
C ASN A 154 6.70 14.63 -4.89
N LEU A 155 7.13 14.08 -3.75
CA LEU A 155 7.32 14.82 -2.50
C LEU A 155 8.34 15.96 -2.67
N VAL A 156 9.52 15.69 -3.25
CA VAL A 156 10.55 16.73 -3.50
C VAL A 156 10.05 17.79 -4.48
N ARG A 157 9.30 17.41 -5.52
CA ARG A 157 8.72 18.35 -6.49
C ARG A 157 7.71 19.29 -5.83
N VAL A 158 6.80 18.75 -5.02
CA VAL A 158 5.79 19.56 -4.29
C VAL A 158 6.48 20.47 -3.28
N LEU A 159 7.44 19.93 -2.49
CA LEU A 159 8.23 20.75 -1.56
C LEU A 159 8.90 21.91 -2.27
N SER A 160 9.56 21.66 -3.39
CA SER A 160 10.25 22.72 -4.18
C SER A 160 9.27 23.76 -4.71
N HIS A 161 8.08 23.35 -5.11
CA HIS A 161 7.01 24.23 -5.59
C HIS A 161 6.48 25.13 -4.46
N GLU A 162 6.17 24.56 -3.30
CA GLU A 162 5.64 25.31 -2.14
C GLU A 162 6.69 26.24 -1.50
N LEU A 163 7.97 25.79 -1.46
CA LEU A 163 9.08 26.66 -1.06
C LEU A 163 9.18 27.89 -1.97
N ARG A 164 9.16 27.68 -3.29
CA ARG A 164 9.24 28.76 -4.28
C ARG A 164 8.03 29.70 -4.15
N ASN A 165 6.82 29.17 -4.05
CA ASN A 165 5.58 29.95 -3.91
C ASN A 165 5.54 30.78 -2.64
N SER A 166 6.22 30.35 -1.58
CA SER A 166 6.29 31.08 -0.31
C SER A 166 7.45 32.07 -0.27
N LEU A 167 8.66 31.65 -0.66
CA LEU A 167 9.88 32.47 -0.56
C LEU A 167 9.94 33.60 -1.58
N THR A 168 9.53 33.36 -2.85
CA THR A 168 9.60 34.41 -3.90
C THR A 168 8.78 35.66 -3.56
N PRO A 169 7.52 35.57 -3.11
CA PRO A 169 6.78 36.75 -2.70
C PRO A 169 7.32 37.41 -1.42
N MET A 170 7.89 36.63 -0.47
CA MET A 170 8.53 37.21 0.71
C MET A 170 9.75 38.05 0.35
N ALA A 171 10.62 37.51 -0.56
CA ALA A 171 11.76 38.27 -1.07
C ALA A 171 11.31 39.55 -1.79
N SER A 172 10.30 39.46 -2.68
CA SER A 172 9.78 40.61 -3.40
C SER A 172 9.18 41.67 -2.45
N MET A 173 8.48 41.25 -1.37
CA MET A 173 7.97 42.20 -0.36
C MET A 173 9.10 42.84 0.44
N ALA A 174 10.15 42.10 0.78
CA ALA A 174 11.33 42.65 1.45
C ALA A 174 12.08 43.64 0.53
N ASP A 175 12.28 43.31 -0.75
CA ASP A 175 12.90 44.19 -1.75
C ASP A 175 12.10 45.50 -1.91
N THR A 176 10.76 45.42 -1.91
CA THR A 176 9.90 46.61 -1.98
C THR A 176 10.13 47.54 -0.80
N LEU A 177 10.32 47.03 0.43
CA LEU A 177 10.66 47.84 1.60
C LEU A 177 12.07 48.41 1.51
N LEU A 178 13.05 47.64 1.02
CA LEU A 178 14.44 48.09 0.91
C LEU A 178 14.64 49.17 -0.17
N CYS A 179 13.84 49.13 -1.24
CA CYS A 179 13.91 50.08 -2.34
C CYS A 179 13.03 51.32 -2.15
N SER A 180 12.24 51.42 -1.09
CA SER A 180 11.37 52.54 -0.82
C SER A 180 12.13 53.71 -0.23
N GLU A 181 12.14 54.86 -0.91
CA GLU A 181 12.79 56.11 -0.43
C GLU A 181 12.07 56.72 0.76
N GLN A 182 10.78 56.48 0.91
CA GLN A 182 9.95 56.92 2.05
C GLN A 182 9.21 55.73 2.64
N LEU A 183 9.64 55.31 3.80
CA LEU A 183 8.99 54.23 4.57
C LEU A 183 7.83 54.79 5.38
N ASN A 184 6.61 54.41 5.06
CA ASN A 184 5.44 54.65 5.90
C ASN A 184 5.32 53.51 6.95
N GLU A 185 5.34 53.85 8.23
CA GLU A 185 5.30 52.90 9.36
C GLU A 185 4.14 51.90 9.23
N SER A 186 2.94 52.37 8.87
CA SER A 186 1.76 51.50 8.70
C SER A 186 1.93 50.51 7.56
N GLN A 187 2.47 50.92 6.40
CA GLN A 187 2.73 50.06 5.26
C GLN A 187 3.84 49.06 5.57
N THR A 188 4.91 49.49 6.21
CA THR A 188 6.02 48.64 6.65
C THR A 188 5.52 47.53 7.57
N ARG A 189 4.70 47.89 8.58
CA ARG A 189 4.12 46.92 9.50
C ARG A 189 3.22 45.90 8.78
N MET A 190 2.39 46.36 7.85
CA MET A 190 1.54 45.48 7.05
C MET A 190 2.36 44.48 6.20
N VAL A 191 3.45 44.90 5.57
CA VAL A 191 4.31 44.05 4.76
C VAL A 191 5.06 43.04 5.63
N LEU A 192 5.61 43.46 6.76
CA LEU A 192 6.27 42.60 7.72
C LEU A 192 5.30 41.51 8.28
N ASP A 193 4.05 41.92 8.57
CA ASP A 193 3.03 40.98 9.04
C ASP A 193 2.67 39.93 7.98
N ARG A 194 2.61 40.31 6.71
CA ARG A 194 2.45 39.36 5.57
C ARG A 194 3.64 38.44 5.43
N ILE A 195 4.88 38.91 5.56
CA ILE A 195 6.09 38.09 5.52
C ILE A 195 6.05 37.10 6.69
N LYS A 196 5.77 37.55 7.91
CA LYS A 196 5.63 36.70 9.09
C LYS A 196 4.60 35.61 8.89
N SER A 197 3.39 35.97 8.48
CA SER A 197 2.30 35.03 8.26
C SER A 197 2.62 33.98 7.19
N ARG A 198 3.37 34.34 6.12
CA ARG A 198 3.86 33.37 5.11
C ARG A 198 4.96 32.47 5.64
N SER A 199 5.89 33.03 6.47
CA SER A 199 6.94 32.22 7.11
C SER A 199 6.35 31.20 8.07
N GLU A 200 5.37 31.55 8.88
CA GLU A 200 4.67 30.64 9.79
C GLU A 200 3.97 29.51 9.04
N ARG A 201 3.29 29.84 7.92
CA ARG A 201 2.67 28.80 7.04
C ARG A 201 3.69 27.86 6.43
N LEU A 202 4.84 28.40 6.00
CA LEU A 202 5.91 27.57 5.43
C LEU A 202 6.52 26.64 6.49
N LEU A 203 6.75 27.13 7.71
CA LEU A 203 7.23 26.30 8.82
C LEU A 203 6.24 25.17 9.17
N ALA A 204 4.95 25.48 9.21
CA ALA A 204 3.90 24.49 9.45
C ALA A 204 3.89 23.42 8.33
N PHE A 205 4.01 23.83 7.06
CA PHE A 205 4.12 22.91 5.92
C PHE A 205 5.35 22.00 6.01
N ILE A 206 6.53 22.54 6.33
CA ILE A 206 7.77 21.76 6.51
C ILE A 206 7.61 20.76 7.68
N GLY A 207 6.99 21.18 8.79
CA GLY A 207 6.70 20.28 9.92
C GLY A 207 5.82 19.10 9.53
N GLN A 208 4.73 19.37 8.82
CA GLN A 208 3.84 18.30 8.31
C GLN A 208 4.54 17.38 7.28
N TYR A 209 5.37 17.94 6.41
CA TYR A 209 6.20 17.17 5.48
C TYR A 209 7.17 16.25 6.22
N SER A 210 7.83 16.75 7.26
CA SER A 210 8.76 15.96 8.08
C SER A 210 8.05 14.79 8.78
N GLN A 211 6.85 15.00 9.29
CA GLN A 211 6.03 13.93 9.88
C GLN A 211 5.64 12.85 8.87
N LEU A 212 5.35 13.23 7.62
CA LEU A 212 5.05 12.27 6.56
C LEU A 212 6.29 11.45 6.15
N ALA A 213 7.48 12.11 6.10
CA ALA A 213 8.72 11.52 5.61
C ALA A 213 9.47 10.67 6.66
N GLN A 214 9.22 10.86 7.95
CA GLN A 214 10.00 10.29 9.05
C GLN A 214 9.10 9.66 10.12
N LEU A 215 8.11 8.86 9.71
CA LEU A 215 7.33 8.09 10.67
C LEU A 215 8.22 7.01 11.31
N PRO A 216 8.37 6.99 12.65
CA PRO A 216 9.09 5.93 13.31
C PRO A 216 8.35 4.59 13.21
N GLU A 217 9.07 3.50 13.40
CA GLU A 217 8.46 2.19 13.54
C GLU A 217 7.48 2.17 14.72
N PRO A 218 6.26 1.63 14.55
CA PRO A 218 5.24 1.67 15.59
C PRO A 218 5.59 0.76 16.77
N GLN A 219 5.52 1.31 17.97
CA GLN A 219 5.64 0.56 19.22
C GLN A 219 4.25 0.09 19.67
N CYS A 220 3.77 -1.01 19.07
CA CYS A 220 2.41 -1.49 19.29
C CYS A 220 2.24 -2.10 20.69
N THR A 221 1.32 -1.55 21.47
CA THR A 221 0.88 -2.03 22.78
C THR A 221 -0.63 -1.94 22.90
N TRP A 222 -1.20 -2.57 23.94
CA TRP A 222 -2.62 -2.37 24.29
C TRP A 222 -2.77 -1.10 25.12
N PHE A 223 -3.66 -0.20 24.74
CA PHE A 223 -3.97 1.04 25.46
C PHE A 223 -5.47 1.29 25.48
N ASN A 224 -5.92 2.22 26.34
CA ASN A 224 -7.33 2.61 26.41
C ASN A 224 -7.66 3.63 25.31
N PHE A 225 -8.52 3.24 24.38
CA PHE A 225 -8.89 4.09 23.23
C PHE A 225 -9.62 5.37 23.63
N MET A 226 -10.38 5.34 24.75
CA MET A 226 -11.11 6.51 25.21
C MET A 226 -10.18 7.64 25.65
N ASP A 227 -9.02 7.33 26.21
CA ASP A 227 -8.08 8.35 26.70
C ASP A 227 -7.57 9.21 25.54
N ILE A 228 -7.13 8.57 24.45
CA ILE A 228 -6.67 9.27 23.24
C ILE A 228 -7.83 9.95 22.48
N LEU A 229 -9.03 9.38 22.51
CA LEU A 229 -10.20 9.98 21.89
C LEU A 229 -10.63 11.26 22.61
N ASP A 230 -10.62 11.26 23.93
CA ASP A 230 -10.98 12.43 24.74
C ASP A 230 -9.91 13.53 24.63
N GLU A 231 -8.63 13.17 24.55
CA GLU A 231 -7.57 14.11 24.22
C GLU A 231 -7.77 14.73 22.83
N ALA A 232 -7.99 13.92 21.80
CA ALA A 232 -8.24 14.40 20.44
C ALA A 232 -9.47 15.31 20.37
N LYS A 233 -10.56 14.97 21.07
CA LYS A 233 -11.76 15.84 21.17
C LYS A 233 -11.45 17.18 21.82
N SER A 234 -10.60 17.22 22.85
CA SER A 234 -10.26 18.45 23.55
C SER A 234 -9.57 19.47 22.64
N MET A 235 -8.96 19.02 21.56
CA MET A 235 -8.29 19.87 20.56
C MET A 235 -9.25 20.40 19.47
N MET A 236 -10.50 19.89 19.43
CA MET A 236 -11.51 20.29 18.44
C MET A 236 -12.39 21.40 18.97
N SER A 237 -13.14 22.07 18.08
CA SER A 237 -14.16 23.05 18.52
C SER A 237 -15.32 22.35 19.23
N THR A 238 -16.04 23.12 20.07
CA THR A 238 -17.21 22.63 20.80
C THR A 238 -18.41 22.22 19.89
N GLU A 239 -18.35 22.59 18.63
CA GLU A 239 -19.38 22.28 17.62
C GLU A 239 -19.28 20.86 17.07
N LEU A 240 -18.15 20.16 17.33
CA LEU A 240 -17.97 18.75 16.89
C LEU A 240 -18.62 17.79 17.89
N GLN A 241 -19.66 17.09 17.45
CA GLN A 241 -20.29 16.01 18.20
C GLN A 241 -19.68 14.67 17.82
N VAL A 242 -19.02 14.02 18.78
CA VAL A 242 -18.38 12.70 18.56
C VAL A 242 -19.09 11.63 19.35
N SER A 243 -19.69 10.65 18.67
CA SER A 243 -20.22 9.43 19.25
C SER A 243 -19.21 8.29 19.15
N TYR A 244 -19.10 7.46 20.17
CA TYR A 244 -18.22 6.31 20.20
C TYR A 244 -18.96 5.04 20.57
N LYS A 245 -18.63 3.94 19.87
CA LYS A 245 -19.16 2.61 20.17
C LYS A 245 -18.05 1.56 19.95
N GLY A 246 -17.91 0.62 20.87
CA GLY A 246 -17.04 -0.54 20.66
C GLY A 246 -16.14 -0.90 21.83
N ALA A 247 -14.97 -1.46 21.52
CA ALA A 247 -14.02 -1.98 22.51
C ALA A 247 -13.29 -0.84 23.25
N ALA A 248 -13.06 -1.00 24.54
CA ALA A 248 -12.31 -0.01 25.31
C ALA A 248 -10.81 -0.04 25.00
N LEU A 249 -10.26 -1.23 24.66
CA LEU A 249 -8.84 -1.41 24.38
C LEU A 249 -8.57 -1.41 22.89
N CYS A 250 -7.51 -0.72 22.50
CA CYS A 250 -6.96 -0.63 21.15
C CYS A 250 -5.54 -1.20 21.16
N TYR A 251 -5.19 -1.96 20.13
CA TYR A 251 -3.83 -2.45 19.90
C TYR A 251 -3.14 -1.60 18.83
N GLY A 252 -2.00 -1.00 19.13
CA GLY A 252 -1.24 -0.15 18.20
C GLY A 252 -0.22 0.70 18.92
N ASP A 253 0.39 1.63 18.18
CA ASP A 253 1.19 2.71 18.76
C ASP A 253 0.26 3.85 19.17
N GLU A 254 0.18 4.11 20.47
CA GLU A 254 -0.75 5.08 21.07
C GLU A 254 -0.60 6.48 20.45
N ASN A 255 0.63 6.96 20.27
CA ASN A 255 0.90 8.27 19.70
C ASN A 255 0.48 8.36 18.21
N GLN A 256 0.79 7.31 17.45
CA GLN A 256 0.43 7.27 16.02
C GLN A 256 -1.08 7.15 15.83
N VAL A 257 -1.78 6.36 16.67
CA VAL A 257 -3.25 6.25 16.61
C VAL A 257 -3.92 7.56 17.06
N SER A 258 -3.39 8.23 18.10
CA SER A 258 -3.84 9.58 18.48
C SER A 258 -3.69 10.57 17.32
N GLN A 259 -2.57 10.54 16.60
CA GLN A 259 -2.35 11.38 15.42
C GLN A 259 -3.37 11.11 14.31
N ILE A 260 -3.74 9.84 14.09
CA ILE A 260 -4.83 9.49 13.15
C ILE A 260 -6.13 10.15 13.60
N LEU A 261 -6.53 10.00 14.86
CA LEU A 261 -7.80 10.54 15.36
C LEU A 261 -7.85 12.06 15.20
N ILE A 262 -6.78 12.77 15.57
CA ILE A 262 -6.68 14.23 15.43
C ILE A 262 -6.87 14.64 13.96
N ASN A 263 -6.17 13.98 13.02
CA ASN A 263 -6.29 14.29 11.59
C ASN A 263 -7.70 14.02 11.05
N LEU A 264 -8.31 12.90 11.43
CA LEU A 264 -9.64 12.53 10.95
C LEU A 264 -10.74 13.42 11.54
N LEU A 265 -10.69 13.71 12.84
CA LEU A 265 -11.64 14.62 13.50
C LEU A 265 -11.54 16.04 12.94
N LYS A 266 -10.32 16.54 12.72
CA LYS A 266 -10.09 17.82 12.07
C LYS A 266 -10.64 17.87 10.66
N ASN A 267 -10.45 16.80 9.87
CA ASN A 267 -11.00 16.71 8.53
C ASN A 267 -12.53 16.74 8.53
N ALA A 268 -13.17 16.02 9.43
CA ALA A 268 -14.61 16.00 9.60
C ALA A 268 -15.15 17.40 10.00
N GLN A 269 -14.52 18.03 10.98
CA GLN A 269 -14.89 19.38 11.41
C GLN A 269 -14.77 20.41 10.28
N GLU A 270 -13.67 20.37 9.52
CA GLU A 270 -13.42 21.31 8.41
C GLU A 270 -14.28 21.05 7.17
N SER A 271 -14.87 19.86 7.02
CA SER A 271 -15.69 19.50 5.86
C SER A 271 -17.16 19.89 6.02
N CYS A 272 -17.63 20.07 7.23
CA CYS A 272 -19.02 20.45 7.49
C CYS A 272 -19.20 21.97 7.35
N GLU A 273 -20.08 22.37 6.43
CA GLU A 273 -20.56 23.75 6.29
C GLU A 273 -21.69 24.10 7.27
N LYS A 274 -22.17 23.10 8.02
CA LYS A 274 -23.28 23.23 8.98
C LYS A 274 -22.76 23.58 10.36
N ASP A 275 -23.60 24.22 11.18
CA ASP A 275 -23.29 24.64 12.57
C ASP A 275 -22.91 23.46 13.49
N THR A 276 -23.22 22.22 13.12
CA THR A 276 -22.87 21.01 13.88
C THR A 276 -22.27 19.93 12.98
N SER A 277 -21.03 19.56 13.27
CA SER A 277 -20.35 18.41 12.67
C SER A 277 -20.57 17.19 13.55
N GLU A 278 -21.11 16.11 12.98
CA GLU A 278 -21.37 14.84 13.67
C GLU A 278 -20.41 13.75 13.16
N VAL A 279 -19.73 13.11 14.11
CA VAL A 279 -18.79 12.02 13.82
C VAL A 279 -19.18 10.80 14.64
N SER A 280 -19.25 9.65 13.99
CA SER A 280 -19.40 8.37 14.67
C SER A 280 -18.14 7.52 14.49
N ILE A 281 -17.60 7.02 15.61
CA ILE A 281 -16.42 6.16 15.63
C ILE A 281 -16.81 4.82 16.22
N THR A 282 -16.42 3.74 15.53
CA THR A 282 -16.63 2.38 16.02
C THR A 282 -15.30 1.61 16.03
N LEU A 283 -14.92 1.03 17.16
CA LEU A 283 -13.75 0.17 17.32
C LEU A 283 -14.19 -1.25 17.63
N TYR A 284 -13.78 -2.22 16.81
CA TYR A 284 -14.05 -3.63 17.04
C TYR A 284 -12.93 -4.53 16.49
N ASN A 285 -12.90 -5.76 16.96
CA ASN A 285 -11.98 -6.77 16.48
C ASN A 285 -12.73 -7.80 15.64
N GLN A 286 -12.21 -8.13 14.49
CA GLN A 286 -12.75 -9.17 13.61
C GLN A 286 -11.63 -10.13 13.19
N GLN A 287 -11.76 -11.40 13.54
CA GLN A 287 -10.70 -12.40 13.39
C GLN A 287 -9.44 -11.97 14.15
N GLN A 288 -8.31 -11.76 13.46
CA GLN A 288 -7.04 -11.29 14.03
C GLN A 288 -6.76 -9.83 13.70
N ASN A 289 -7.76 -9.10 13.21
CA ASN A 289 -7.61 -7.70 12.85
C ASN A 289 -8.40 -6.80 13.79
N GLN A 290 -7.83 -5.65 14.08
CA GLN A 290 -8.52 -4.54 14.69
C GLN A 290 -9.05 -3.62 13.60
N ILE A 291 -10.27 -3.13 13.79
CA ILE A 291 -10.96 -2.27 12.83
C ILE A 291 -11.45 -1.03 13.56
N ILE A 292 -11.10 0.13 13.02
CA ILE A 292 -11.66 1.43 13.40
C ILE A 292 -12.43 1.96 12.22
N GLU A 293 -13.72 2.18 12.38
CA GLU A 293 -14.55 2.86 11.40
C GLU A 293 -14.92 4.25 11.90
N MET A 294 -14.75 5.24 11.05
CA MET A 294 -15.17 6.61 11.31
C MET A 294 -16.09 7.06 10.18
N THR A 295 -17.22 7.65 10.55
CA THR A 295 -18.16 8.28 9.61
C THR A 295 -18.46 9.71 10.04
N ASP A 296 -18.65 10.61 9.07
CA ASP A 296 -19.07 11.98 9.28
C ASP A 296 -20.34 12.30 8.49
N ASN A 297 -20.97 13.42 8.81
CA ASN A 297 -22.14 13.95 8.13
C ASN A 297 -21.82 15.04 7.08
N GLY A 298 -20.56 15.14 6.66
CA GLY A 298 -20.09 16.09 5.66
C GLY A 298 -20.55 15.77 4.23
N PRO A 299 -20.03 16.46 3.22
CA PRO A 299 -20.37 16.24 1.81
C PRO A 299 -19.74 14.96 1.21
N GLY A 300 -18.84 14.29 1.97
CA GLY A 300 -18.03 13.18 1.44
C GLY A 300 -16.81 13.65 0.65
N PHE A 301 -16.14 12.70 -0.01
CA PHE A 301 -14.95 12.96 -0.83
C PHE A 301 -15.33 13.25 -2.27
N ALA A 302 -14.84 14.35 -2.85
CA ALA A 302 -15.08 14.72 -4.24
C ALA A 302 -14.40 13.77 -5.25
N ASN A 303 -13.26 13.17 -4.86
CA ASN A 303 -12.51 12.23 -5.72
C ASN A 303 -11.83 11.16 -4.83
N LEU A 304 -12.39 9.95 -4.85
CA LEU A 304 -11.90 8.83 -4.04
C LEU A 304 -10.54 8.29 -4.51
N ASP A 305 -10.21 8.40 -5.80
CA ASP A 305 -8.96 7.85 -6.35
C ASP A 305 -7.73 8.64 -5.89
N ASN A 306 -7.90 9.94 -5.66
CA ASN A 306 -6.80 10.85 -5.32
C ASN A 306 -6.74 11.23 -3.84
N VAL A 307 -7.75 10.89 -3.04
CA VAL A 307 -7.90 11.38 -1.66
C VAL A 307 -6.74 11.00 -0.73
N LEU A 308 -6.06 9.88 -0.99
CA LEU A 308 -4.87 9.42 -0.24
C LEU A 308 -3.55 9.91 -0.85
N THR A 309 -3.59 10.62 -1.99
CA THR A 309 -2.39 11.17 -2.62
C THR A 309 -1.88 12.33 -1.78
N PRO A 310 -0.61 12.34 -1.36
CA PRO A 310 -0.04 13.46 -0.61
C PRO A 310 -0.22 14.79 -1.34
N PHE A 311 -0.57 15.84 -0.60
CA PHE A 311 -0.83 17.22 -1.11
C PHE A 311 -2.09 17.37 -1.97
N TYR A 312 -2.87 16.34 -2.16
CA TYR A 312 -4.18 16.48 -2.79
C TYR A 312 -5.17 17.07 -1.79
N THR A 313 -5.74 18.22 -2.12
CA THR A 313 -6.76 18.90 -1.31
C THR A 313 -7.72 19.67 -2.18
N THR A 314 -8.99 19.68 -1.79
CA THR A 314 -10.03 20.54 -2.34
C THR A 314 -10.26 21.79 -1.48
N LYS A 315 -9.60 21.86 -0.31
CA LYS A 315 -9.77 22.98 0.66
C LYS A 315 -8.72 24.07 0.39
N PRO A 316 -9.10 25.36 0.34
CA PRO A 316 -8.15 26.46 0.06
C PRO A 316 -7.00 26.59 1.07
N ALA A 317 -7.24 26.21 2.33
CA ALA A 317 -6.24 26.27 3.41
C ALA A 317 -5.70 24.87 3.81
N GLY A 318 -6.15 23.81 3.13
CA GLY A 318 -5.75 22.43 3.43
C GLY A 318 -4.36 22.11 2.89
N SER A 319 -3.54 21.43 3.68
CA SER A 319 -2.21 20.96 3.25
C SER A 319 -2.27 19.71 2.35
N GLY A 320 -3.37 18.96 2.37
CA GLY A 320 -3.50 17.69 1.66
C GLY A 320 -2.62 16.55 2.21
N ILE A 321 -2.13 16.68 3.44
CA ILE A 321 -1.22 15.70 4.07
C ILE A 321 -1.95 14.78 5.06
N GLY A 322 -3.02 15.26 5.69
CA GLY A 322 -3.65 14.56 6.81
C GLY A 322 -4.06 13.10 6.51
N LEU A 323 -4.78 12.85 5.40
CA LEU A 323 -5.21 11.50 5.03
C LEU A 323 -4.06 10.61 4.53
N SER A 324 -3.09 11.16 3.82
CA SER A 324 -1.91 10.42 3.40
C SER A 324 -1.02 10.04 4.59
N LEU A 325 -0.95 10.89 5.64
CA LEU A 325 -0.30 10.55 6.90
C LEU A 325 -1.02 9.42 7.63
N CYS A 326 -2.36 9.46 7.68
CA CYS A 326 -3.15 8.35 8.24
C CYS A 326 -2.91 7.04 7.49
N ASP A 327 -2.86 7.06 6.15
CA ASP A 327 -2.57 5.87 5.34
C ASP A 327 -1.16 5.32 5.63
N ASN A 328 -0.14 6.19 5.74
CA ASN A 328 1.22 5.77 6.09
C ASN A 328 1.30 5.17 7.50
N ILE A 329 0.64 5.76 8.49
CA ILE A 329 0.59 5.21 9.85
C ILE A 329 -0.04 3.81 9.82
N VAL A 330 -1.18 3.65 9.14
CA VAL A 330 -1.87 2.37 9.04
C VAL A 330 -1.02 1.32 8.32
N ARG A 331 -0.31 1.70 7.25
CA ARG A 331 0.66 0.82 6.55
C ARG A 331 1.82 0.40 7.45
N ASN A 332 2.34 1.30 8.27
CA ASN A 332 3.38 0.98 9.24
C ASN A 332 2.89 -0.05 10.29
N HIS A 333 1.59 -0.03 10.62
CA HIS A 333 0.93 -1.06 11.45
C HIS A 333 0.62 -2.34 10.66
N GLN A 334 1.13 -2.48 9.42
CA GLN A 334 0.86 -3.61 8.51
C GLN A 334 -0.62 -3.71 8.12
N GLY A 335 -1.30 -2.58 8.10
CA GLY A 335 -2.73 -2.44 7.85
C GLY A 335 -3.10 -1.83 6.52
N GLN A 336 -4.37 -1.54 6.36
CA GLN A 336 -4.96 -0.89 5.19
C GLN A 336 -5.98 0.17 5.62
N LEU A 337 -5.92 1.35 4.99
CA LEU A 337 -6.92 2.40 5.08
C LEU A 337 -7.81 2.36 3.84
N LYS A 338 -9.13 2.38 4.04
CA LYS A 338 -10.14 2.47 2.98
C LYS A 338 -11.00 3.70 3.18
N VAL A 339 -11.35 4.35 2.07
CA VAL A 339 -12.24 5.51 2.05
C VAL A 339 -13.45 5.22 1.15
N SER A 340 -14.60 5.73 1.53
CA SER A 340 -15.83 5.67 0.72
C SER A 340 -16.75 6.82 1.10
N ASN A 341 -17.73 7.10 0.25
CA ASN A 341 -18.82 8.02 0.56
C ASN A 341 -20.05 7.25 1.06
N LEU A 342 -20.82 7.87 1.93
CA LEU A 342 -22.11 7.37 2.39
C LEU A 342 -23.24 7.95 1.53
N ASP A 343 -24.32 7.21 1.41
CA ASP A 343 -25.54 7.67 0.74
C ASP A 343 -26.55 8.13 1.81
N PRO A 344 -27.15 9.33 1.71
CA PRO A 344 -27.04 10.32 0.63
C PRO A 344 -25.86 11.28 0.73
N HIS A 345 -25.18 11.37 1.88
CA HIS A 345 -24.01 12.21 2.12
C HIS A 345 -23.21 11.70 3.33
N GLY A 346 -21.96 12.13 3.44
CA GLY A 346 -21.02 11.72 4.49
C GLY A 346 -19.80 11.00 3.94
N ALA A 347 -18.71 11.01 4.68
CA ALA A 347 -17.55 10.18 4.41
C ALA A 347 -17.50 8.99 5.38
N LYS A 348 -16.96 7.88 4.90
CA LYS A 348 -16.62 6.71 5.73
C LYS A 348 -15.14 6.38 5.51
N ILE A 349 -14.42 6.28 6.62
CA ILE A 349 -13.01 5.87 6.66
C ILE A 349 -12.93 4.60 7.50
N THR A 350 -12.31 3.56 6.97
CA THR A 350 -12.10 2.29 7.65
C THR A 350 -10.61 2.00 7.74
N LEU A 351 -10.12 1.82 8.94
CA LEU A 351 -8.74 1.48 9.26
C LEU A 351 -8.72 0.02 9.73
N VAL A 352 -7.83 -0.78 9.17
CA VAL A 352 -7.71 -2.21 9.50
C VAL A 352 -6.25 -2.54 9.68
N TRP A 353 -5.85 -3.16 10.79
CA TRP A 353 -4.50 -3.72 10.98
C TRP A 353 -4.50 -4.95 11.87
N PRO A 354 -3.48 -5.84 11.73
CA PRO A 354 -3.42 -7.07 12.49
C PRO A 354 -3.08 -6.84 13.97
N ILE A 355 -3.73 -7.62 14.83
CA ILE A 355 -3.38 -7.72 16.25
C ILE A 355 -2.32 -8.81 16.37
N LYS A 356 -1.06 -8.43 16.67
CA LYS A 356 -0.01 -9.41 16.94
C LYS A 356 -0.23 -9.97 18.34
N GLN A 357 -0.43 -11.29 18.45
CA GLN A 357 -0.36 -11.96 19.73
C GLN A 357 1.11 -11.94 20.17
N VAL A 358 1.38 -11.28 21.30
CA VAL A 358 2.67 -11.40 21.98
C VAL A 358 2.71 -12.82 22.53
N HIS A 359 3.58 -13.66 21.96
CA HIS A 359 3.90 -14.98 22.50
C HIS A 359 4.85 -14.87 23.67
#